data_90ed0085b8f59d5e7e796322ae27792c
#
_entry.id   90ed0085b8f59d5e7e796322ae27792c
#
_cell.length_a   1.000
_cell.length_b   1.000
_cell.length_c   1.000
_cell.angle_alpha   90.00
_cell.angle_beta   90.00
_cell.angle_gamma   90.00
#
_symmetry.space_group_name_H-M   'P 1'
#
loop_
_entity.id
_entity.type
_entity.pdbx_description
1 polymer ?
#
loop_
_entity_poly.entity_id
_entity_poly.type
_entity_poly.pdbx_seq_one_letter_code
_entity_poly.pdbx_strand_id
1 'polypeptide(L)'
;VMLSAETAVGAFPVEVVSAMADAALGAEQHPVARTSRYRADREFSSPQEAIALSAMYGANHFPEVRGLACLTERGTTPTMMSRLSSGLPIFALSRRPDTLQRLALCRGVIPLFFDFAAFSPEDLEARTVEFLVDGGFLSRGDFILMTMGSTQGEAGKTDLMKILPVK
;
A
#
# COMPACT_ATOMS: atom_id res chain seq x y z
N VAL A 1 5.66 6.24 18.05
CA VAL A 1 5.41 5.83 19.47
C VAL A 1 6.69 5.29 20.07
N MET A 2 6.82 5.40 21.40
CA MET A 2 7.98 4.92 22.14
C MET A 2 7.50 4.22 23.42
N LEU A 3 8.07 3.05 23.69
CA LEU A 3 7.97 2.34 24.95
C LEU A 3 9.36 2.31 25.58
N SER A 4 9.45 2.41 26.89
CA SER A 4 10.74 2.50 27.58
C SER A 4 10.85 1.57 28.81
N ALA A 5 11.08 2.12 29.98
CA ALA A 5 11.27 1.32 31.19
C ALA A 5 10.08 0.43 31.54
N GLU A 6 8.86 0.86 31.28
CA GLU A 6 7.63 0.10 31.53
C GLU A 6 7.60 -1.25 30.77
N THR A 7 8.26 -1.32 29.61
CA THR A 7 8.42 -2.55 28.81
C THR A 7 9.72 -3.27 29.10
N ALA A 8 10.82 -2.53 29.31
CA ALA A 8 12.16 -3.13 29.43
C ALA A 8 12.41 -3.76 30.81
N VAL A 9 11.86 -3.17 31.88
CA VAL A 9 12.07 -3.60 33.30
C VAL A 9 10.78 -3.62 34.10
N GLY A 10 9.64 -3.25 33.51
CA GLY A 10 8.35 -3.25 34.17
C GLY A 10 7.80 -4.66 34.42
N ALA A 11 6.81 -4.75 35.31
CA ALA A 11 6.20 -6.04 35.67
C ALA A 11 5.19 -6.56 34.62
N PHE A 12 4.73 -5.70 33.70
CA PHE A 12 3.63 -5.98 32.78
C PHE A 12 3.97 -5.62 31.32
N PRO A 13 5.07 -6.15 30.72
CA PRO A 13 5.52 -5.74 29.40
C PRO A 13 4.53 -6.08 28.26
N VAL A 14 3.81 -7.19 28.39
CA VAL A 14 2.82 -7.64 27.39
C VAL A 14 1.62 -6.70 27.38
N GLU A 15 1.11 -6.34 28.55
CA GLU A 15 -0.04 -5.44 28.73
C GLU A 15 0.29 -4.03 28.22
N VAL A 16 1.51 -3.57 28.44
CA VAL A 16 1.98 -2.27 27.94
C VAL A 16 2.00 -2.24 26.41
N VAL A 17 2.52 -3.29 25.75
CA VAL A 17 2.51 -3.40 24.31
C VAL A 17 1.08 -3.49 23.76
N SER A 18 0.21 -4.25 24.42
CA SER A 18 -1.20 -4.37 24.04
C SER A 18 -1.93 -3.03 24.12
N ALA A 19 -1.77 -2.31 25.22
CA ALA A 19 -2.37 -0.98 25.40
C ALA A 19 -1.88 0.03 24.34
N MET A 20 -0.58 -0.03 23.99
CA MET A 20 -0.03 0.79 22.92
C MET A 20 -0.62 0.43 21.56
N ALA A 21 -0.78 -0.87 21.27
CA ALA A 21 -1.40 -1.34 20.02
C ALA A 21 -2.86 -0.86 19.92
N ASP A 22 -3.64 -0.97 21.00
CA ASP A 22 -5.03 -0.48 21.05
C ASP A 22 -5.12 1.03 20.84
N ALA A 23 -4.22 1.79 21.44
CA ALA A 23 -4.14 3.24 21.24
C ALA A 23 -3.79 3.60 19.79
N ALA A 24 -2.86 2.87 19.16
CA ALA A 24 -2.48 3.05 17.76
C ALA A 24 -3.66 2.72 16.82
N LEU A 25 -4.34 1.60 17.03
CA LEU A 25 -5.52 1.21 16.27
C LEU A 25 -6.66 2.24 16.39
N GLY A 26 -6.90 2.76 17.60
CA GLY A 26 -7.87 3.83 17.82
C GLY A 26 -7.51 5.12 17.08
N ALA A 27 -6.24 5.50 17.08
CA ALA A 27 -5.75 6.68 16.35
C ALA A 27 -5.88 6.51 14.83
N GLU A 28 -5.67 5.31 14.29
CA GLU A 28 -5.81 5.01 12.86
C GLU A 28 -7.26 5.09 12.36
N GLN A 29 -8.24 4.91 13.25
CA GLN A 29 -9.66 5.06 12.92
C GLN A 29 -10.10 6.52 12.82
N HIS A 30 -9.29 7.46 13.32
CA HIS A 30 -9.64 8.88 13.28
C HIS A 30 -9.74 9.39 11.83
N PRO A 31 -10.77 10.20 11.46
CA PRO A 31 -10.99 10.67 10.10
C PRO A 31 -9.76 11.32 9.45
N VAL A 32 -8.98 12.11 10.21
CA VAL A 32 -7.73 12.74 9.73
C VAL A 32 -6.67 11.72 9.36
N ALA A 33 -6.67 10.55 10.00
CA ALA A 33 -5.74 9.47 9.66
C ALA A 33 -6.17 8.70 8.41
N ARG A 34 -7.47 8.69 8.11
CA ARG A 34 -8.05 7.94 6.97
C ARG A 34 -8.11 8.75 5.68
N THR A 35 -8.25 10.08 5.77
CA THR A 35 -8.29 10.98 4.60
C THR A 35 -7.53 12.25 4.89
N SER A 36 -6.58 12.63 4.03
CA SER A 36 -5.83 13.87 4.15
C SER A 36 -6.19 14.81 3.00
N ARG A 37 -6.62 16.03 3.34
CA ARG A 37 -6.86 17.10 2.38
C ARG A 37 -5.63 18.00 2.16
N TYR A 38 -4.59 17.86 2.98
CA TYR A 38 -3.45 18.80 3.04
C TYR A 38 -2.47 18.73 1.86
N ARG A 39 -2.68 17.85 0.89
CA ARG A 39 -1.71 17.65 -0.22
C ARG A 39 -2.33 17.75 -1.61
N ALA A 40 -3.57 18.25 -1.72
CA ALA A 40 -4.23 18.41 -3.02
C ALA A 40 -3.60 19.50 -3.90
N ASP A 41 -2.96 20.50 -3.29
CA ASP A 41 -2.39 21.68 -4.01
C ASP A 41 -0.87 21.58 -4.19
N ARG A 42 -0.30 20.37 -4.13
CA ARG A 42 1.14 20.18 -4.23
C ARG A 42 1.58 19.96 -5.68
N GLU A 43 2.62 20.66 -6.11
CA GLU A 43 3.31 20.36 -7.36
C GLU A 43 4.07 19.01 -7.27
N PHE A 44 4.04 18.26 -8.34
CA PHE A 44 4.73 16.95 -8.42
C PHE A 44 6.15 17.12 -8.96
N SER A 45 7.09 16.45 -8.34
CA SER A 45 8.50 16.47 -8.73
C SER A 45 8.84 15.40 -9.78
N SER A 46 7.94 14.44 -10.01
CA SER A 46 8.15 13.35 -10.96
C SER A 46 6.85 12.70 -11.41
N PRO A 47 6.81 12.04 -12.59
CA PRO A 47 5.67 11.24 -13.02
C PRO A 47 5.25 10.19 -11.99
N GLN A 48 6.22 9.54 -11.35
CA GLN A 48 5.98 8.54 -10.31
C GLN A 48 5.25 9.14 -9.10
N GLU A 49 5.61 10.35 -8.68
CA GLU A 49 4.91 11.04 -7.60
C GLU A 49 3.49 11.43 -8.00
N ALA A 50 3.32 11.90 -9.23
CA ALA A 50 2.00 12.23 -9.78
C ALA A 50 1.07 11.01 -9.79
N ILE A 51 1.55 9.87 -10.28
CA ILE A 51 0.78 8.61 -10.29
C ILE A 51 0.46 8.16 -8.86
N ALA A 52 1.44 8.17 -7.94
CA ALA A 52 1.22 7.75 -6.56
C ALA A 52 0.13 8.60 -5.86
N LEU A 53 0.19 9.92 -6.02
CA LEU A 53 -0.81 10.83 -5.43
C LEU A 53 -2.18 10.72 -6.09
N SER A 54 -2.23 10.61 -7.41
CA SER A 54 -3.48 10.40 -8.16
C SER A 54 -4.15 9.09 -7.78
N ALA A 55 -3.36 8.02 -7.62
CA ALA A 55 -3.85 6.71 -7.19
C ALA A 55 -4.46 6.78 -5.78
N MET A 56 -3.79 7.42 -4.84
CA MET A 56 -4.30 7.60 -3.48
C MET A 56 -5.56 8.47 -3.45
N TYR A 57 -5.60 9.53 -4.27
CA TYR A 57 -6.79 10.36 -4.39
C TYR A 57 -7.97 9.56 -4.97
N GLY A 58 -7.74 8.84 -6.08
CA GLY A 58 -8.75 7.98 -6.69
C GLY A 58 -9.29 6.93 -5.73
N ALA A 59 -8.40 6.24 -5.02
CA ALA A 59 -8.77 5.22 -4.03
C ALA A 59 -9.61 5.79 -2.87
N ASN A 60 -9.29 6.99 -2.39
CA ASN A 60 -10.02 7.61 -1.30
C ASN A 60 -11.40 8.19 -1.71
N HIS A 61 -11.64 8.38 -3.02
CA HIS A 61 -12.85 9.02 -3.54
C HIS A 61 -13.71 8.10 -4.42
N PHE A 62 -13.30 6.86 -4.61
CA PHE A 62 -14.09 5.86 -5.31
C PHE A 62 -14.48 4.74 -4.32
N PRO A 63 -15.71 4.75 -3.79
CA PRO A 63 -16.12 3.90 -2.66
C PRO A 63 -16.03 2.39 -2.90
N GLU A 64 -16.07 1.95 -4.16
CA GLU A 64 -15.98 0.55 -4.54
C GLU A 64 -14.54 0.01 -4.53
N VAL A 65 -13.52 0.89 -4.53
CA VAL A 65 -12.12 0.48 -4.41
C VAL A 65 -11.84 -0.03 -2.99
N ARG A 66 -11.28 -1.24 -2.90
CA ARG A 66 -10.97 -1.92 -1.62
C ARG A 66 -9.48 -1.94 -1.30
N GLY A 67 -8.62 -1.52 -2.21
CA GLY A 67 -7.19 -1.44 -2.00
C GLY A 67 -6.44 -0.93 -3.21
N LEU A 68 -5.13 -0.77 -3.03
CA LEU A 68 -4.21 -0.39 -4.10
C LEU A 68 -3.21 -1.53 -4.33
N ALA A 69 -3.06 -2.00 -5.57
CA ALA A 69 -1.98 -2.90 -5.96
C ALA A 69 -0.84 -2.09 -6.56
N CYS A 70 0.35 -2.25 -6.03
CA CYS A 70 1.53 -1.52 -6.49
C CYS A 70 2.62 -2.50 -6.90
N LEU A 71 2.82 -2.69 -8.20
CA LEU A 71 3.94 -3.48 -8.72
C LEU A 71 5.22 -2.65 -8.59
N THR A 72 6.22 -3.17 -7.89
CA THR A 72 7.40 -2.38 -7.56
C THR A 72 8.67 -3.20 -7.47
N GLU A 73 9.76 -2.69 -8.04
CA GLU A 73 11.11 -3.26 -7.88
C GLU A 73 11.80 -2.74 -6.62
N ARG A 74 11.74 -1.45 -6.35
CA ARG A 74 12.48 -0.78 -5.26
C ARG A 74 11.62 -0.26 -4.11
N GLY A 75 10.31 -0.39 -4.20
CA GLY A 75 9.39 0.07 -3.15
C GLY A 75 9.17 1.58 -3.09
N THR A 76 9.63 2.36 -4.07
CA THR A 76 9.52 3.82 -4.02
C THR A 76 8.07 4.28 -4.07
N THR A 77 7.26 3.75 -4.99
CA THR A 77 5.85 4.13 -5.15
C THR A 77 5.01 3.81 -3.91
N PRO A 78 5.02 2.58 -3.35
CA PRO A 78 4.26 2.30 -2.13
C PRO A 78 4.78 3.08 -0.91
N THR A 79 6.08 3.42 -0.84
CA THR A 79 6.60 4.31 0.19
C THR A 79 6.04 5.74 0.07
N MET A 80 5.89 6.25 -1.15
CA MET A 80 5.25 7.55 -1.39
C MET A 80 3.77 7.50 -0.99
N MET A 81 3.05 6.47 -1.40
CA MET A 81 1.65 6.25 -1.06
C MET A 81 1.43 6.14 0.45
N SER A 82 2.31 5.43 1.17
CA SER A 82 2.18 5.23 2.63
C SER A 82 2.25 6.53 3.45
N ARG A 83 2.81 7.60 2.86
CA ARG A 83 2.87 8.94 3.48
C ARG A 83 1.57 9.74 3.32
N LEU A 84 0.64 9.21 2.54
CA LEU A 84 -0.66 9.80 2.31
C LEU A 84 -1.69 9.06 3.17
N SER A 85 -2.59 9.81 3.80
CA SER A 85 -3.62 9.21 4.63
C SER A 85 -4.64 8.47 3.77
N SER A 86 -4.83 7.19 4.05
CA SER A 86 -5.89 6.36 3.51
C SER A 86 -6.29 5.31 4.54
N GLY A 87 -7.55 4.90 4.51
CA GLY A 87 -8.04 3.74 5.25
C GLY A 87 -7.91 2.43 4.45
N LEU A 88 -7.40 2.49 3.21
CA LEU A 88 -7.29 1.34 2.33
C LEU A 88 -5.88 0.73 2.38
N PRO A 89 -5.76 -0.61 2.27
CA PRO A 89 -4.47 -1.28 2.21
C PRO A 89 -3.74 -0.98 0.88
N ILE A 90 -2.42 -0.91 0.95
CA ILE A 90 -1.51 -0.80 -0.19
C ILE A 90 -0.78 -2.14 -0.33
N PHE A 91 -1.19 -2.98 -1.25
CA PHE A 91 -0.54 -4.25 -1.55
C PHE A 91 0.70 -3.97 -2.41
N ALA A 92 1.87 -4.02 -1.78
CA ALA A 92 3.13 -3.82 -2.47
C ALA A 92 3.67 -5.15 -2.98
N LEU A 93 3.55 -5.35 -4.27
CA LEU A 93 3.89 -6.60 -4.97
C LEU A 93 5.30 -6.49 -5.52
N SER A 94 6.21 -7.32 -5.03
CA SER A 94 7.60 -7.30 -5.46
C SER A 94 8.20 -8.70 -5.45
N ARG A 95 9.10 -8.96 -6.39
CA ARG A 95 9.93 -10.17 -6.43
C ARG A 95 11.21 -10.05 -5.58
N ARG A 96 11.45 -8.91 -4.95
CA ARG A 96 12.67 -8.62 -4.21
C ARG A 96 12.44 -8.71 -2.70
N PRO A 97 13.02 -9.71 -2.01
CA PRO A 97 12.84 -9.86 -0.56
C PRO A 97 13.32 -8.64 0.25
N ASP A 98 14.44 -8.01 -0.15
CA ASP A 98 14.96 -6.81 0.49
C ASP A 98 14.00 -5.61 0.41
N THR A 99 13.27 -5.49 -0.70
CA THR A 99 12.22 -4.48 -0.88
C THR A 99 11.02 -4.77 0.03
N LEU A 100 10.57 -6.02 0.10
CA LEU A 100 9.46 -6.42 0.95
C LEU A 100 9.74 -6.16 2.44
N GLN A 101 10.95 -6.50 2.90
CA GLN A 101 11.36 -6.26 4.30
C GLN A 101 11.31 -4.77 4.67
N ARG A 102 11.81 -3.89 3.80
CA ARG A 102 11.75 -2.43 4.03
C ARG A 102 10.31 -1.90 4.02
N LEU A 103 9.48 -2.40 3.13
CA LEU A 103 8.08 -1.98 3.00
C LEU A 103 7.20 -2.44 4.16
N ALA A 104 7.58 -3.49 4.88
CA ALA A 104 6.89 -3.94 6.08
C ALA A 104 6.86 -2.88 7.20
N LEU A 105 7.75 -1.90 7.16
CA LEU A 105 7.78 -0.77 8.10
C LEU A 105 6.95 0.44 7.63
N CYS A 106 6.35 0.37 6.44
CA CYS A 106 5.55 1.46 5.89
C CYS A 106 4.09 1.33 6.31
N ARG A 107 3.51 2.43 6.78
CA ARG A 107 2.11 2.48 7.23
C ARG A 107 1.15 2.11 6.10
N GLY A 108 0.23 1.18 6.39
CA GLY A 108 -0.82 0.75 5.46
C GLY A 108 -0.31 -0.08 4.29
N VAL A 109 0.99 -0.42 4.26
CA VAL A 109 1.58 -1.26 3.22
C VAL A 109 1.60 -2.72 3.67
N ILE A 110 1.08 -3.59 2.81
CA ILE A 110 1.13 -5.04 2.95
C ILE A 110 2.09 -5.54 1.86
N PRO A 111 3.34 -5.87 2.22
CA PRO A 111 4.32 -6.36 1.25
C PRO A 111 4.07 -7.83 0.94
N LEU A 112 3.94 -8.15 -0.35
CA LEU A 112 3.65 -9.50 -0.82
C LEU A 112 4.68 -9.90 -1.89
N PHE A 113 5.20 -11.13 -1.78
CA PHE A 113 6.07 -11.66 -2.81
C PHE A 113 5.23 -12.02 -4.03
N PHE A 114 5.57 -11.41 -5.15
CA PHE A 114 4.92 -11.67 -6.43
C PHE A 114 5.93 -11.48 -7.58
N ASP A 115 6.25 -12.57 -8.27
CA ASP A 115 7.16 -12.50 -9.41
C ASP A 115 6.41 -12.12 -10.68
N PHE A 116 6.18 -10.84 -10.83
CA PHE A 116 5.49 -10.30 -12.00
C PHE A 116 6.27 -10.42 -13.31
N ALA A 117 7.58 -10.70 -13.25
CA ALA A 117 8.38 -10.94 -14.46
C ALA A 117 8.11 -12.33 -15.09
N ALA A 118 7.44 -13.21 -14.36
CA ALA A 118 7.02 -14.52 -14.86
C ALA A 118 5.79 -14.46 -15.78
N PHE A 119 5.13 -13.29 -15.88
CA PHE A 119 3.89 -13.12 -16.65
C PHE A 119 4.07 -12.21 -17.86
N SER A 120 3.27 -12.45 -18.90
CA SER A 120 3.19 -11.51 -20.02
C SER A 120 2.54 -10.19 -19.60
N PRO A 121 2.83 -9.07 -20.28
CA PRO A 121 2.17 -7.79 -19.99
C PRO A 121 0.63 -7.87 -20.08
N GLU A 122 0.10 -8.73 -20.96
CA GLU A 122 -1.33 -8.91 -21.19
C GLU A 122 -1.99 -9.67 -20.03
N ASP A 123 -1.29 -10.63 -19.42
CA ASP A 123 -1.81 -11.45 -18.32
C ASP A 123 -1.60 -10.81 -16.96
N LEU A 124 -0.69 -9.86 -16.84
CA LEU A 124 -0.20 -9.34 -15.55
C LEU A 124 -1.31 -8.77 -14.68
N GLU A 125 -2.26 -8.05 -15.28
CA GLU A 125 -3.39 -7.47 -14.55
C GLU A 125 -4.29 -8.58 -13.97
N ALA A 126 -4.66 -9.54 -14.80
CA ALA A 126 -5.49 -10.67 -14.39
C ALA A 126 -4.81 -11.51 -13.29
N ARG A 127 -3.53 -11.81 -13.46
CA ARG A 127 -2.74 -12.57 -12.47
C ARG A 127 -2.55 -11.83 -11.16
N THR A 128 -2.41 -10.51 -11.20
CA THR A 128 -2.35 -9.69 -10.00
C THR A 128 -3.66 -9.73 -9.21
N VAL A 129 -4.80 -9.59 -9.91
CA VAL A 129 -6.12 -9.67 -9.28
C VAL A 129 -6.36 -11.08 -8.70
N GLU A 130 -6.10 -12.13 -9.47
CA GLU A 130 -6.23 -13.53 -9.04
C GLU A 130 -5.41 -13.80 -7.78
N PHE A 131 -4.14 -13.41 -7.77
CA PHE A 131 -3.26 -13.56 -6.62
C PHE A 131 -3.81 -12.90 -5.35
N LEU A 132 -4.38 -11.71 -5.46
CA LEU A 132 -4.95 -11.01 -4.31
C LEU A 132 -6.28 -11.60 -3.84
N VAL A 133 -7.07 -12.17 -4.75
CA VAL A 133 -8.30 -12.90 -4.40
C VAL A 133 -7.96 -14.22 -3.71
N ASP A 134 -7.03 -15.00 -4.26
CA ASP A 134 -6.59 -16.28 -3.69
C ASP A 134 -5.95 -16.09 -2.30
N GLY A 135 -5.28 -14.98 -2.09
CA GLY A 135 -4.75 -14.58 -0.79
C GLY A 135 -5.80 -14.09 0.21
N GLY A 136 -7.07 -13.98 -0.19
CA GLY A 136 -8.16 -13.49 0.67
C GLY A 136 -8.13 -11.98 0.94
N PHE A 137 -7.38 -11.21 0.14
CA PHE A 137 -7.26 -9.76 0.28
C PHE A 137 -8.39 -9.00 -0.42
N LEU A 138 -8.99 -9.59 -1.44
CA LEU A 138 -10.06 -9.02 -2.25
C LEU A 138 -11.17 -10.04 -2.44
N SER A 139 -12.39 -9.53 -2.68
CA SER A 139 -13.57 -10.32 -3.00
C SER A 139 -14.07 -10.01 -4.41
N ARG A 140 -14.72 -10.98 -5.05
CA ARG A 140 -15.38 -10.75 -6.34
C ARG A 140 -16.42 -9.63 -6.21
N GLY A 141 -16.43 -8.72 -7.16
CA GLY A 141 -17.26 -7.52 -7.17
C GLY A 141 -16.58 -6.26 -6.62
N ASP A 142 -15.43 -6.40 -5.96
CA ASP A 142 -14.60 -5.27 -5.55
C ASP A 142 -13.95 -4.59 -6.76
N PHE A 143 -13.41 -3.39 -6.53
CA PHE A 143 -12.47 -2.75 -7.43
C PHE A 143 -11.12 -2.59 -6.74
N ILE A 144 -10.06 -2.70 -7.52
CA ILE A 144 -8.69 -2.40 -7.09
C ILE A 144 -8.07 -1.33 -7.98
N LEU A 145 -7.29 -0.44 -7.40
CA LEU A 145 -6.50 0.52 -8.14
C LEU A 145 -5.07 0.01 -8.25
N MET A 146 -4.62 -0.25 -9.47
CA MET A 146 -3.31 -0.81 -9.76
C MET A 146 -2.36 0.25 -10.30
N THR A 147 -1.13 0.27 -9.81
CA THR A 147 -0.04 1.11 -10.32
C THR A 147 1.15 0.27 -10.74
N MET A 148 1.72 0.60 -11.91
CA MET A 148 2.87 -0.11 -12.46
C MET A 148 3.66 0.79 -13.44
N GLY A 149 4.83 0.35 -13.86
CA GLY A 149 5.54 0.94 -14.99
C GLY A 149 5.09 0.34 -16.31
N SER A 150 5.04 1.14 -17.37
CA SER A 150 4.79 0.67 -18.76
C SER A 150 5.87 -0.29 -19.25
N THR A 151 7.11 -0.15 -18.75
CA THR A 151 8.21 -1.06 -19.01
C THR A 151 8.47 -1.92 -17.79
N GLN A 152 8.25 -3.23 -17.90
CA GLN A 152 8.51 -4.17 -16.82
C GLN A 152 10.01 -4.21 -16.47
N GLY A 153 10.29 -4.28 -15.16
CA GLY A 153 11.65 -4.45 -14.64
C GLY A 153 12.48 -3.18 -14.55
N GLU A 154 12.02 -2.04 -15.07
CA GLU A 154 12.70 -0.76 -14.89
C GLU A 154 12.29 -0.09 -13.57
N ALA A 155 13.26 0.07 -12.69
CA ALA A 155 13.03 0.69 -11.40
C ALA A 155 12.79 2.21 -11.54
N GLY A 156 11.79 2.74 -10.79
CA GLY A 156 11.53 4.19 -10.74
C GLY A 156 10.72 4.74 -11.91
N LYS A 157 10.09 3.88 -12.71
CA LYS A 157 9.29 4.27 -13.87
C LYS A 157 7.81 3.91 -13.72
N THR A 158 7.23 4.13 -12.54
CA THR A 158 5.76 4.02 -12.40
C THR A 158 5.11 5.19 -13.13
N ASP A 159 4.38 4.89 -14.20
CA ASP A 159 3.75 5.86 -15.11
C ASP A 159 2.31 5.47 -15.49
N LEU A 160 1.84 4.31 -15.03
CA LEU A 160 0.49 3.81 -15.28
C LEU A 160 -0.31 3.64 -13.99
N MET A 161 -1.58 3.99 -14.10
CA MET A 161 -2.60 3.73 -13.10
C MET A 161 -3.84 3.16 -13.79
N LYS A 162 -4.40 2.07 -13.27
CA LYS A 162 -5.63 1.45 -13.76
C LYS A 162 -6.58 1.13 -12.62
N ILE A 163 -7.88 1.25 -12.86
CA ILE A 163 -8.92 0.74 -11.96
C ILE A 163 -9.44 -0.55 -12.58
N LEU A 164 -9.33 -1.64 -11.84
CA LEU A 164 -9.66 -2.98 -12.31
C LEU A 164 -10.82 -3.56 -11.48
N PRO A 165 -11.86 -4.11 -12.13
CA PRO A 165 -12.87 -4.88 -11.43
C PRO A 165 -12.32 -6.26 -11.05
N VAL A 166 -12.63 -6.72 -9.86
CA VAL A 166 -12.35 -8.08 -9.37
C VAL A 166 -13.50 -8.99 -9.81
N LYS A 167 -13.26 -9.77 -10.85
CA LYS A 167 -14.23 -10.67 -11.48
C LYS A 167 -14.30 -12.03 -10.84
#